data_2b2a50f1691bc43293c414184f8e97cc
#
_entry.id   2b2a50f1691bc43293c414184f8e97cc
#
_cell.length_a   1.000
_cell.length_b   1.000
_cell.length_c   1.000
_cell.angle_alpha   90.00
_cell.angle_beta   90.00
_cell.angle_gamma   90.00
#
_symmetry.space_group_name_H-M   'P 1'
#
loop_
_entity.id
_entity.type
_entity.pdbx_description
1 polymer ?
#
loop_
_entity_poly.entity_id
_entity_poly.type
_entity_poly.pdbx_seq_one_letter_code
_entity_poly.pdbx_strand_id
1 'polypeptide(L)'
;MVAVLAAQTTEDRILDATERLLAAMGLRKMTMEDVAAEAGLTRRTVYKYFGSKQELAFASIDRVVSKVRDKLEDIAVSDSPVQVRLKRMALARITVRLEAVQSYRMSLDSVFEVIRPAYMERRKEYFRREAEIFAVVIREGVGSRRLKPVDPDETADLLLQATNAFLPYSLSPDELGRTAEVKKRLEAMADIFVAGISK
;
A
#
# COMPACT_ATOMS: atom_id res chain seq x y z
N MET A 1 -18.68 21.79 -12.36
CA MET A 1 -17.28 21.53 -12.79
C MET A 1 -17.20 20.05 -13.11
N VAL A 2 -17.23 19.68 -14.38
CA VAL A 2 -17.25 18.27 -14.83
C VAL A 2 -15.84 17.72 -14.64
N ALA A 3 -15.71 16.71 -13.77
CA ALA A 3 -14.47 15.96 -13.65
C ALA A 3 -14.22 15.28 -15.01
N VAL A 4 -13.19 15.70 -15.71
CA VAL A 4 -12.67 14.99 -16.87
C VAL A 4 -12.15 13.65 -16.35
N LEU A 5 -12.91 12.59 -16.57
CA LEU A 5 -12.43 11.24 -16.40
C LEU A 5 -11.22 11.07 -17.33
N ALA A 6 -10.03 11.07 -16.77
CA ALA A 6 -8.82 10.75 -17.51
C ALA A 6 -9.04 9.40 -18.19
N ALA A 7 -8.83 9.33 -19.50
CA ALA A 7 -8.99 8.09 -20.24
C ALA A 7 -8.04 7.03 -19.66
N GLN A 8 -8.60 5.88 -19.27
CA GLN A 8 -7.86 4.76 -18.71
C GLN A 8 -6.72 4.36 -19.66
N THR A 9 -5.50 4.33 -19.16
CA THR A 9 -4.34 3.97 -19.97
C THR A 9 -4.36 2.48 -20.36
N THR A 10 -3.62 2.10 -21.39
CA THR A 10 -3.46 0.68 -21.75
C THR A 10 -2.83 -0.11 -20.61
N GLU A 11 -1.90 0.50 -19.89
CA GLU A 11 -1.27 -0.10 -18.71
C GLU A 11 -2.29 -0.35 -17.59
N ASP A 12 -3.14 0.64 -17.27
CA ASP A 12 -4.20 0.48 -16.28
C ASP A 12 -5.17 -0.65 -16.64
N ARG A 13 -5.56 -0.75 -17.91
CA ARG A 13 -6.42 -1.85 -18.40
C ARG A 13 -5.79 -3.21 -18.18
N ILE A 14 -4.48 -3.35 -18.43
CA ILE A 14 -3.74 -4.59 -18.20
C ILE A 14 -3.68 -4.92 -16.70
N LEU A 15 -3.38 -3.93 -15.85
CA LEU A 15 -3.29 -4.13 -14.41
C LEU A 15 -4.65 -4.46 -13.79
N ASP A 16 -5.74 -3.81 -14.23
CA ASP A 16 -7.09 -4.12 -13.77
C ASP A 16 -7.53 -5.54 -14.17
N ALA A 17 -7.20 -5.97 -15.40
CA ALA A 17 -7.42 -7.35 -15.84
C ALA A 17 -6.61 -8.33 -14.97
N THR A 18 -5.36 -8.00 -14.68
CA THR A 18 -4.50 -8.81 -13.81
C THR A 18 -5.12 -8.97 -12.41
N GLU A 19 -5.61 -7.90 -11.79
CA GLU A 19 -6.24 -7.96 -10.47
C GLU A 19 -7.51 -8.84 -10.48
N ARG A 20 -8.34 -8.74 -11.52
CA ARG A 20 -9.52 -9.62 -11.66
C ARG A 20 -9.14 -11.09 -11.79
N LEU A 21 -8.09 -11.40 -12.57
CA LEU A 21 -7.63 -12.78 -12.75
C LEU A 21 -6.94 -13.33 -11.51
N LEU A 22 -6.20 -12.50 -10.76
CA LEU A 22 -5.67 -12.89 -9.45
C LEU A 22 -6.79 -13.28 -8.48
N ALA A 23 -7.91 -12.56 -8.51
CA ALA A 23 -9.09 -12.90 -7.72
C ALA A 23 -9.77 -14.20 -8.18
N ALA A 24 -9.89 -14.40 -9.49
CA ALA A 24 -10.61 -15.55 -10.06
C ALA A 24 -9.81 -16.86 -9.98
N MET A 25 -8.51 -16.85 -10.27
CA MET A 25 -7.72 -18.07 -10.43
C MET A 25 -6.34 -18.06 -9.79
N GLY A 26 -5.88 -16.93 -9.27
CA GLY A 26 -4.57 -16.77 -8.65
C GLY A 26 -3.41 -16.71 -9.65
N LEU A 27 -2.23 -16.27 -9.19
CA LEU A 27 -1.05 -16.03 -10.04
C LEU A 27 -0.53 -17.30 -10.72
N ARG A 28 -0.61 -18.46 -10.06
CA ARG A 28 -0.06 -19.71 -10.61
C ARG A 28 -0.79 -20.15 -11.88
N LYS A 29 -2.13 -20.05 -11.89
CA LYS A 29 -2.96 -20.49 -13.01
C LYS A 29 -3.06 -19.44 -14.12
N MET A 30 -2.97 -18.16 -13.78
CA MET A 30 -3.06 -17.05 -14.72
C MET A 30 -1.94 -17.10 -15.76
N THR A 31 -2.28 -16.86 -17.02
CA THR A 31 -1.34 -16.74 -18.14
C THR A 31 -1.35 -15.33 -18.74
N MET A 32 -0.35 -14.99 -19.54
CA MET A 32 -0.32 -13.70 -20.26
C MET A 32 -1.42 -13.62 -21.32
N GLU A 33 -1.87 -14.76 -21.84
CA GLU A 33 -2.99 -14.90 -22.76
C GLU A 33 -4.32 -14.56 -22.08
N ASP A 34 -4.52 -15.04 -20.85
CA ASP A 34 -5.71 -14.72 -20.06
C ASP A 34 -5.78 -13.21 -19.80
N VAL A 35 -4.64 -12.60 -19.45
CA VAL A 35 -4.56 -11.14 -19.22
C VAL A 35 -4.89 -10.36 -20.48
N ALA A 36 -4.40 -10.79 -21.65
CA ALA A 36 -4.70 -10.15 -22.91
C ALA A 36 -6.20 -10.22 -23.25
N ALA A 37 -6.80 -11.41 -23.10
CA ALA A 37 -8.22 -11.63 -23.32
C ALA A 37 -9.08 -10.78 -22.38
N GLU A 38 -8.78 -10.82 -21.08
CA GLU A 38 -9.51 -10.07 -20.04
C GLU A 38 -9.38 -8.54 -20.21
N ALA A 39 -8.22 -8.06 -20.68
CA ALA A 39 -7.98 -6.64 -20.95
C ALA A 39 -8.58 -6.18 -22.30
N GLY A 40 -9.07 -7.10 -23.14
CA GLY A 40 -9.51 -6.78 -24.50
C GLY A 40 -8.35 -6.31 -25.39
N LEU A 41 -7.18 -6.92 -25.25
CA LEU A 41 -5.95 -6.56 -25.95
C LEU A 41 -5.36 -7.80 -26.67
N THR A 42 -4.41 -7.56 -27.60
CA THR A 42 -3.64 -8.66 -28.16
C THR A 42 -2.53 -9.09 -27.21
N ARG A 43 -2.13 -10.35 -27.24
CA ARG A 43 -0.95 -10.86 -26.52
C ARG A 43 0.29 -10.01 -26.78
N ARG A 44 0.53 -9.63 -28.05
CA ARG A 44 1.64 -8.74 -28.44
C ARG A 44 1.61 -7.40 -27.71
N THR A 45 0.41 -6.85 -27.53
CA THR A 45 0.24 -5.58 -26.78
C THR A 45 0.62 -5.76 -25.33
N VAL A 46 0.16 -6.83 -24.67
CA VAL A 46 0.51 -7.08 -23.24
C VAL A 46 2.02 -7.27 -23.08
N TYR A 47 2.66 -8.08 -23.93
CA TYR A 47 4.12 -8.30 -23.89
C TYR A 47 4.94 -7.04 -24.18
N LYS A 48 4.37 -6.04 -24.86
CA LYS A 48 5.05 -4.74 -25.04
C LYS A 48 5.19 -3.95 -23.73
N TYR A 49 4.24 -4.14 -22.79
CA TYR A 49 4.23 -3.46 -21.49
C TYR A 49 4.88 -4.31 -20.40
N PHE A 50 4.65 -5.60 -20.40
CA PHE A 50 5.11 -6.51 -19.34
C PHE A 50 5.63 -7.81 -19.93
N GLY A 51 6.88 -8.14 -19.65
CA GLY A 51 7.55 -9.33 -20.19
C GLY A 51 7.11 -10.64 -19.54
N SER A 52 6.51 -10.58 -18.34
CA SER A 52 6.12 -11.76 -17.58
C SER A 52 4.97 -11.49 -16.60
N LYS A 53 4.34 -12.57 -16.14
CA LYS A 53 3.30 -12.46 -15.10
C LYS A 53 3.86 -12.02 -13.74
N GLN A 54 5.14 -12.26 -13.48
CA GLN A 54 5.82 -11.73 -12.31
C GLN A 54 5.94 -10.20 -12.38
N GLU A 55 6.29 -9.66 -13.54
CA GLU A 55 6.30 -8.20 -13.75
C GLU A 55 4.93 -7.59 -13.58
N LEU A 56 3.87 -8.24 -14.06
CA LEU A 56 2.48 -7.82 -13.83
C LEU A 56 2.14 -7.79 -12.33
N ALA A 57 2.53 -8.84 -11.58
CA ALA A 57 2.30 -8.87 -10.14
C ALA A 57 3.06 -7.74 -9.42
N PHE A 58 4.30 -7.45 -9.81
CA PHE A 58 5.06 -6.32 -9.27
C PHE A 58 4.44 -4.97 -9.62
N ALA A 59 4.02 -4.77 -10.87
CA ALA A 59 3.40 -3.53 -11.30
C ALA A 59 2.06 -3.27 -10.56
N SER A 60 1.29 -4.32 -10.27
CA SER A 60 0.10 -4.21 -9.42
C SER A 60 0.45 -3.77 -8.00
N ILE A 61 1.55 -4.28 -7.42
CA ILE A 61 2.05 -3.83 -6.11
C ILE A 61 2.53 -2.38 -6.17
N ASP A 62 3.32 -2.02 -7.19
CA ASP A 62 3.82 -0.66 -7.39
C ASP A 62 2.67 0.34 -7.49
N ARG A 63 1.57 -0.02 -8.17
CA ARG A 63 0.34 0.78 -8.24
C ARG A 63 -0.28 0.99 -6.87
N VAL A 64 -0.35 -0.04 -6.03
CA VAL A 64 -0.87 0.07 -4.65
C VAL A 64 0.06 0.94 -3.79
N VAL A 65 1.37 0.76 -3.91
CA VAL A 65 2.37 1.56 -3.18
C VAL A 65 2.28 3.04 -3.59
N SER A 66 2.10 3.34 -4.88
CA SER A 66 1.88 4.72 -5.35
C SER A 66 0.63 5.33 -4.73
N LYS A 67 -0.50 4.62 -4.75
CA LYS A 67 -1.75 5.07 -4.09
C LYS A 67 -1.56 5.35 -2.60
N VAL A 68 -0.78 4.52 -1.91
CA VAL A 68 -0.45 4.77 -0.49
C VAL A 68 0.33 6.05 -0.34
N ARG A 69 1.41 6.23 -1.12
CA ARG A 69 2.25 7.43 -1.06
C ARG A 69 1.43 8.69 -1.33
N ASP A 70 0.65 8.72 -2.41
CA ASP A 70 -0.19 9.86 -2.77
C ASP A 70 -1.14 10.22 -1.61
N LYS A 71 -1.74 9.18 -0.98
CA LYS A 71 -2.61 9.37 0.19
C LYS A 71 -1.88 9.90 1.42
N LEU A 72 -0.63 9.45 1.65
CA LEU A 72 0.19 9.96 2.75
C LEU A 72 0.56 11.43 2.52
N GLU A 73 0.96 11.80 1.30
CA GLU A 73 1.29 13.16 0.90
C GLU A 73 0.08 14.10 1.08
N ASP A 74 -1.12 13.70 0.62
CA ASP A 74 -2.36 14.45 0.81
C ASP A 74 -2.66 14.73 2.30
N ILE A 75 -2.48 13.71 3.16
CA ILE A 75 -2.72 13.86 4.59
C ILE A 75 -1.64 14.74 5.22
N ALA A 76 -0.38 14.58 4.81
CA ALA A 76 0.76 15.33 5.36
C ALA A 76 0.61 16.85 5.17
N VAL A 77 0.01 17.30 4.07
CA VAL A 77 -0.19 18.75 3.78
C VAL A 77 -1.55 19.28 4.25
N SER A 78 -2.40 18.44 4.88
CA SER A 78 -3.73 18.88 5.34
C SER A 78 -3.64 19.81 6.56
N ASP A 79 -4.64 20.68 6.75
CA ASP A 79 -4.71 21.66 7.85
C ASP A 79 -5.01 21.01 9.23
N SER A 80 -5.05 19.69 9.31
CA SER A 80 -5.33 18.97 10.57
C SER A 80 -4.14 19.06 11.54
N PRO A 81 -4.38 19.02 12.87
CA PRO A 81 -3.30 18.95 13.85
C PRO A 81 -2.32 17.79 13.58
N VAL A 82 -1.03 17.99 13.91
CA VAL A 82 0.04 17.01 13.66
C VAL A 82 -0.31 15.61 14.16
N GLN A 83 -0.87 15.50 15.37
CA GLN A 83 -1.26 14.22 15.96
C GLN A 83 -2.34 13.50 15.13
N VAL A 84 -3.32 14.27 14.63
CA VAL A 84 -4.40 13.74 13.76
C VAL A 84 -3.82 13.29 12.42
N ARG A 85 -2.92 14.08 11.83
CA ARG A 85 -2.24 13.70 10.57
C ARG A 85 -1.46 12.41 10.74
N LEU A 86 -0.62 12.28 11.76
CA LEU A 86 0.18 11.07 12.02
C LEU A 86 -0.71 9.83 12.20
N LYS A 87 -1.78 9.93 12.98
CA LYS A 87 -2.74 8.83 13.13
C LYS A 87 -3.38 8.47 11.79
N ARG A 88 -3.91 9.45 11.04
CA ARG A 88 -4.53 9.22 9.72
C ARG A 88 -3.55 8.63 8.71
N MET A 89 -2.30 9.05 8.72
CA MET A 89 -1.25 8.49 7.86
C MET A 89 -0.96 7.03 8.21
N ALA A 90 -0.80 6.69 9.51
CA ALA A 90 -0.60 5.31 9.95
C ALA A 90 -1.77 4.40 9.51
N LEU A 91 -3.01 4.88 9.65
CA LEU A 91 -4.20 4.17 9.19
C LEU A 91 -4.23 4.02 7.67
N ALA A 92 -4.02 5.10 6.92
CA ALA A 92 -4.05 5.11 5.46
C ALA A 92 -3.00 4.17 4.86
N ARG A 93 -1.78 4.16 5.43
CA ARG A 93 -0.69 3.26 5.03
C ARG A 93 -1.13 1.80 4.94
N ILE A 94 -1.94 1.35 5.86
CA ILE A 94 -2.39 -0.03 5.97
C ILE A 94 -3.73 -0.24 5.26
N THR A 95 -4.71 0.64 5.46
CA THR A 95 -6.06 0.42 4.93
C THR A 95 -6.11 0.39 3.40
N VAL A 96 -5.34 1.24 2.72
CA VAL A 96 -5.22 1.21 1.25
C VAL A 96 -4.71 -0.14 0.75
N ARG A 97 -3.73 -0.72 1.45
CA ARG A 97 -3.18 -2.04 1.11
C ARG A 97 -4.15 -3.18 1.42
N LEU A 98 -4.85 -3.11 2.56
CA LEU A 98 -5.86 -4.12 2.90
C LEU A 98 -7.00 -4.12 1.88
N GLU A 99 -7.46 -2.96 1.46
CA GLU A 99 -8.51 -2.81 0.45
C GLU A 99 -8.08 -3.36 -0.91
N ALA A 100 -6.83 -3.10 -1.31
CA ALA A 100 -6.29 -3.58 -2.59
C ALA A 100 -6.23 -5.11 -2.69
N VAL A 101 -6.03 -5.84 -1.58
CA VAL A 101 -5.90 -7.31 -1.62
C VAL A 101 -7.20 -8.06 -1.34
N GLN A 102 -8.30 -7.38 -0.99
CA GLN A 102 -9.55 -8.04 -0.58
C GLN A 102 -10.09 -9.03 -1.60
N SER A 103 -10.05 -8.67 -2.87
CA SER A 103 -10.58 -9.52 -3.96
C SER A 103 -9.82 -10.83 -4.13
N TYR A 104 -8.53 -10.87 -3.80
CA TYR A 104 -7.65 -12.04 -3.96
C TYR A 104 -6.97 -12.50 -2.66
N ARG A 105 -7.52 -12.14 -1.49
CA ARG A 105 -6.93 -12.49 -0.18
C ARG A 105 -6.66 -13.98 0.00
N MET A 106 -7.52 -14.84 -0.55
CA MET A 106 -7.35 -16.31 -0.47
C MET A 106 -6.17 -16.82 -1.31
N SER A 107 -5.72 -16.05 -2.30
CA SER A 107 -4.58 -16.38 -3.16
C SER A 107 -3.31 -15.60 -2.81
N LEU A 108 -3.37 -14.74 -1.80
CA LEU A 108 -2.29 -13.80 -1.47
C LEU A 108 -0.98 -14.53 -1.14
N ASP A 109 -1.05 -15.60 -0.35
CA ASP A 109 0.12 -16.40 0.02
C ASP A 109 0.80 -17.00 -1.22
N SER A 110 0.02 -17.51 -2.17
CA SER A 110 0.54 -18.05 -3.42
C SER A 110 1.16 -16.99 -4.34
N VAL A 111 0.65 -15.76 -4.29
CA VAL A 111 1.27 -14.61 -4.98
C VAL A 111 2.60 -14.28 -4.34
N PHE A 112 2.62 -14.13 -3.01
CA PHE A 112 3.84 -13.80 -2.27
C PHE A 112 4.91 -14.90 -2.35
N GLU A 113 4.55 -16.17 -2.37
CA GLU A 113 5.49 -17.27 -2.56
C GLU A 113 6.34 -17.08 -3.84
N VAL A 114 5.71 -16.63 -4.92
CA VAL A 114 6.38 -16.44 -6.22
C VAL A 114 7.26 -15.19 -6.24
N ILE A 115 6.78 -14.09 -5.63
CA ILE A 115 7.43 -12.78 -5.79
C ILE A 115 8.28 -12.37 -4.59
N ARG A 116 8.21 -13.11 -3.47
CA ARG A 116 8.78 -12.72 -2.16
C ARG A 116 10.24 -12.25 -2.20
N PRO A 117 11.20 -12.97 -2.83
CA PRO A 117 12.59 -12.55 -2.81
C PRO A 117 12.78 -11.15 -3.39
N ALA A 118 12.23 -10.91 -4.58
CA ALA A 118 12.33 -9.63 -5.25
C ALA A 118 11.49 -8.53 -4.58
N TYR A 119 10.34 -8.88 -3.99
CA TYR A 119 9.55 -7.94 -3.19
C TYR A 119 10.29 -7.48 -1.94
N MET A 120 10.96 -8.38 -1.22
CA MET A 120 11.72 -8.04 0.00
C MET A 120 12.85 -7.06 -0.28
N GLU A 121 13.42 -7.08 -1.47
CA GLU A 121 14.43 -6.10 -1.89
C GLU A 121 13.80 -4.74 -2.21
N ARG A 122 12.74 -4.73 -3.02
CA ARG A 122 12.04 -3.50 -3.41
C ARG A 122 11.37 -2.78 -2.23
N ARG A 123 10.83 -3.52 -1.27
CA ARG A 123 10.10 -2.94 -0.13
C ARG A 123 10.95 -2.00 0.73
N LYS A 124 12.28 -2.16 0.74
CA LYS A 124 13.19 -1.27 1.48
C LYS A 124 13.04 0.16 0.97
N GLU A 125 13.02 0.32 -0.35
CA GLU A 125 12.84 1.63 -0.99
C GLU A 125 11.43 2.19 -0.78
N TYR A 126 10.39 1.33 -0.85
CA TYR A 126 9.02 1.77 -0.55
C TYR A 126 8.91 2.33 0.86
N PHE A 127 9.45 1.60 1.84
CA PHE A 127 9.37 2.02 3.25
C PHE A 127 10.21 3.25 3.53
N ARG A 128 11.39 3.39 2.92
CA ARG A 128 12.21 4.59 3.02
C ARG A 128 11.43 5.83 2.57
N ARG A 129 10.77 5.77 1.41
CA ARG A 129 9.96 6.88 0.89
C ARG A 129 8.76 7.20 1.78
N GLU A 130 8.10 6.19 2.31
CA GLU A 130 7.01 6.39 3.26
C GLU A 130 7.51 7.04 4.55
N ALA A 131 8.63 6.58 5.10
CA ALA A 131 9.23 7.14 6.31
C ALA A 131 9.57 8.63 6.14
N GLU A 132 10.11 9.03 4.98
CA GLU A 132 10.41 10.42 4.67
C GLU A 132 9.17 11.33 4.79
N ILE A 133 8.00 10.87 4.30
CA ILE A 133 6.74 11.64 4.41
C ILE A 133 6.31 11.77 5.88
N PHE A 134 6.40 10.69 6.67
CA PHE A 134 6.12 10.76 8.11
C PHE A 134 7.09 11.68 8.85
N ALA A 135 8.39 11.60 8.54
CA ALA A 135 9.42 12.42 9.17
C ALA A 135 9.19 13.93 8.97
N VAL A 136 8.65 14.35 7.80
CA VAL A 136 8.28 15.75 7.55
C VAL A 136 7.23 16.23 8.58
N VAL A 137 6.17 15.45 8.80
CA VAL A 137 5.09 15.81 9.75
C VAL A 137 5.60 15.76 11.20
N ILE A 138 6.45 14.79 11.55
CA ILE A 138 7.05 14.70 12.90
C ILE A 138 7.97 15.91 13.14
N ARG A 139 8.81 16.28 12.18
CA ARG A 139 9.71 17.45 12.28
C ARG A 139 8.93 18.75 12.49
N GLU A 140 7.84 18.94 11.79
CA GLU A 140 6.90 20.06 12.00
C GLU A 140 6.35 20.05 13.44
N GLY A 141 5.92 18.88 13.93
CA GLY A 141 5.38 18.72 15.28
C GLY A 141 6.40 19.01 16.39
N VAL A 142 7.63 18.60 16.20
CA VAL A 142 8.74 18.92 17.12
C VAL A 142 9.04 20.42 17.09
N GLY A 143 9.16 21.02 15.91
CA GLY A 143 9.44 22.45 15.72
C GLY A 143 8.34 23.34 16.30
N SER A 144 7.08 22.96 16.15
CA SER A 144 5.91 23.65 16.74
C SER A 144 5.66 23.31 18.22
N ARG A 145 6.48 22.49 18.84
CA ARG A 145 6.37 22.02 20.24
C ARG A 145 5.05 21.27 20.55
N ARG A 146 4.41 20.71 19.52
CA ARG A 146 3.23 19.84 19.66
C ARG A 146 3.63 18.40 19.98
N LEU A 147 4.83 18.01 19.57
CA LEU A 147 5.46 16.73 19.92
C LEU A 147 6.63 16.95 20.89
N LYS A 148 6.99 15.88 21.59
CA LYS A 148 8.22 15.82 22.41
C LYS A 148 9.46 15.97 21.51
N PRO A 149 10.62 16.33 22.06
CA PRO A 149 11.87 16.40 21.32
C PRO A 149 12.35 14.97 20.99
N VAL A 150 11.92 14.45 19.84
CA VAL A 150 12.30 13.14 19.30
C VAL A 150 13.05 13.34 17.98
N ASP A 151 13.86 12.37 17.59
CA ASP A 151 14.44 12.32 16.23
C ASP A 151 13.33 12.00 15.23
N PRO A 152 13.07 12.86 14.22
CA PRO A 152 11.96 12.66 13.28
C PRO A 152 12.12 11.42 12.39
N ASP A 153 13.34 11.14 11.93
CA ASP A 153 13.62 10.08 10.98
C ASP A 153 13.56 8.72 11.70
N GLU A 154 14.21 8.60 12.87
CA GLU A 154 14.13 7.41 13.72
C GLU A 154 12.67 7.13 14.17
N THR A 155 11.94 8.19 14.57
CA THR A 155 10.55 8.05 15.02
C THR A 155 9.63 7.60 13.88
N ALA A 156 9.85 8.10 12.65
CA ALA A 156 9.12 7.64 11.46
C ALA A 156 9.39 6.17 11.18
N ASP A 157 10.65 5.74 11.22
CA ASP A 157 11.02 4.33 11.02
C ASP A 157 10.40 3.41 12.08
N LEU A 158 10.39 3.81 13.35
CA LEU A 158 9.73 3.05 14.43
C LEU A 158 8.23 2.93 14.20
N LEU A 159 7.56 4.00 13.77
CA LEU A 159 6.12 3.95 13.44
C LEU A 159 5.85 3.02 12.26
N LEU A 160 6.69 3.04 11.22
CA LEU A 160 6.56 2.12 10.11
C LEU A 160 6.76 0.67 10.55
N GLN A 161 7.76 0.40 11.38
CA GLN A 161 8.00 -0.94 11.93
C GLN A 161 6.82 -1.43 12.76
N ALA A 162 6.25 -0.60 13.62
CA ALA A 162 5.06 -0.93 14.42
C ALA A 162 3.85 -1.26 13.53
N THR A 163 3.66 -0.54 12.42
CA THR A 163 2.56 -0.79 11.49
C THR A 163 2.79 -2.00 10.58
N ASN A 164 4.01 -2.52 10.44
CA ASN A 164 4.31 -3.67 9.57
C ASN A 164 3.58 -4.96 9.97
N ALA A 165 3.21 -5.12 11.25
CA ALA A 165 2.41 -6.24 11.73
C ALA A 165 1.00 -6.31 11.10
N PHE A 166 0.52 -5.20 10.53
CA PHE A 166 -0.79 -5.07 9.90
C PHE A 166 -0.74 -5.11 8.37
N LEU A 167 0.44 -5.29 7.77
CA LEU A 167 0.56 -5.41 6.32
C LEU A 167 -0.08 -6.72 5.83
N PRO A 168 -0.69 -6.75 4.63
CA PRO A 168 -1.42 -7.93 4.15
C PRO A 168 -0.62 -9.24 4.23
N TYR A 169 0.66 -9.22 3.92
CA TYR A 169 1.52 -10.41 3.98
C TYR A 169 1.91 -10.85 5.40
N SER A 170 1.60 -10.05 6.43
CA SER A 170 1.79 -10.38 7.85
C SER A 170 0.52 -10.94 8.50
N LEU A 171 -0.59 -10.96 7.77
CA LEU A 171 -1.91 -11.38 8.22
C LEU A 171 -2.30 -12.69 7.54
N SER A 172 -3.00 -13.55 8.27
CA SER A 172 -3.63 -14.75 7.71
C SER A 172 -4.83 -14.37 6.81
N PRO A 173 -5.26 -15.27 5.90
CA PRO A 173 -6.47 -15.06 5.11
C PRO A 173 -7.73 -14.81 5.95
N ASP A 174 -7.82 -15.39 7.14
CA ASP A 174 -8.92 -15.18 8.08
C ASP A 174 -8.89 -13.77 8.67
N GLU A 175 -7.73 -13.27 9.11
CA GLU A 175 -7.57 -11.89 9.58
C GLU A 175 -7.85 -10.89 8.46
N LEU A 176 -7.41 -11.16 7.24
CA LEU A 176 -7.75 -10.34 6.06
C LEU A 176 -9.26 -10.32 5.78
N GLY A 177 -9.99 -11.38 6.14
CA GLY A 177 -11.46 -11.41 6.09
C GLY A 177 -12.13 -10.55 7.17
N ARG A 178 -11.43 -10.25 8.26
CA ARG A 178 -11.93 -9.48 9.41
C ARG A 178 -11.30 -8.08 9.50
N THR A 179 -11.26 -7.37 8.38
CA THR A 179 -10.61 -6.06 8.28
C THR A 179 -11.05 -5.02 9.30
N ALA A 180 -12.29 -5.08 9.79
CA ALA A 180 -12.78 -4.19 10.83
C ALA A 180 -12.02 -4.38 12.16
N GLU A 181 -11.72 -5.64 12.53
CA GLU A 181 -10.94 -5.95 13.74
C GLU A 181 -9.47 -5.52 13.56
N VAL A 182 -8.90 -5.76 12.38
CA VAL A 182 -7.54 -5.32 12.05
C VAL A 182 -7.43 -3.79 12.12
N LYS A 183 -8.40 -3.06 11.54
CA LYS A 183 -8.46 -1.59 11.60
C LYS A 183 -8.56 -1.10 13.05
N LYS A 184 -9.40 -1.71 13.89
CA LYS A 184 -9.53 -1.36 15.31
C LYS A 184 -8.22 -1.54 16.08
N ARG A 185 -7.50 -2.63 15.87
CA ARG A 185 -6.19 -2.88 16.49
C ARG A 185 -5.14 -1.88 16.00
N LEU A 186 -5.13 -1.57 14.71
CA LEU A 186 -4.25 -0.56 14.12
C LEU A 186 -4.51 0.83 14.70
N GLU A 187 -5.78 1.22 14.86
CA GLU A 187 -6.17 2.49 15.50
C GLU A 187 -5.64 2.58 16.93
N ALA A 188 -5.86 1.54 17.73
CA ALA A 188 -5.37 1.51 19.11
C ALA A 188 -3.83 1.62 19.17
N MET A 189 -3.12 0.93 18.30
CA MET A 189 -1.65 1.04 18.21
C MET A 189 -1.22 2.46 17.82
N ALA A 190 -1.87 3.06 16.81
CA ALA A 190 -1.56 4.41 16.36
C ALA A 190 -1.84 5.45 17.47
N ASP A 191 -2.92 5.28 18.24
CA ASP A 191 -3.23 6.14 19.39
C ASP A 191 -2.16 6.05 20.48
N ILE A 192 -1.72 4.84 20.84
CA ILE A 192 -0.65 4.63 21.82
C ILE A 192 0.66 5.30 21.34
N PHE A 193 1.02 5.09 20.06
CA PHE A 193 2.25 5.66 19.52
C PHE A 193 2.21 7.19 19.53
N VAL A 194 1.13 7.77 19.00
CA VAL A 194 0.97 9.23 18.90
C VAL A 194 0.91 9.86 20.31
N ALA A 195 0.19 9.24 21.26
CA ALA A 195 0.16 9.70 22.65
C ALA A 195 1.56 9.65 23.30
N GLY A 196 2.35 8.60 22.99
CA GLY A 196 3.71 8.44 23.49
C GLY A 196 4.66 9.57 23.11
N ILE A 197 4.49 10.16 21.92
CA ILE A 197 5.34 11.26 21.42
C ILE A 197 4.69 12.64 21.54
N SER A 198 3.43 12.74 21.95
CA SER A 198 2.71 14.02 22.16
C SER A 198 3.14 14.68 23.48
N LYS A 199 3.06 16.02 23.49
CA LYS A 199 3.19 16.82 24.72
C LYS A 199 1.87 16.95 25.42
#